data_f749c082f1ce4d314355b3c757bfac42
#
_entry.id   f749c082f1ce4d314355b3c757bfac42
#
_cell.length_a   1.000
_cell.length_b   1.000
_cell.length_c   1.000
_cell.angle_alpha   90.00
_cell.angle_beta   90.00
_cell.angle_gamma   90.00
#
_symmetry.space_group_name_H-M   'P 1'
#
loop_
_entity.id
_entity.type
_entity.pdbx_description
1 polymer ?
#
loop_
_entity_poly.entity_id
_entity_poly.type
_entity_poly.pdbx_seq_one_letter_code
_entity_poly.pdbx_strand_id
1 'polypeptide(L)'
;MDDGLLQFRNSILNSKSASFCGAKWGNSTLWLNSGETSSCHLPPVHKIDPEQILSDPAKLHNTDHKSKMRQLMKDGHQPSECDYCWKIESMGPDYISDRVFKS
;
A
#
# COMPACT_ATOMS: atom_id res chain seq x y z
N MET A 1 -12.08 -11.72 -17.05
CA MET A 1 -11.42 -11.57 -15.75
C MET A 1 -10.30 -12.59 -15.64
N ASP A 2 -9.17 -12.24 -15.11
CA ASP A 2 -8.01 -13.11 -15.01
C ASP A 2 -8.15 -14.03 -13.78
N ASP A 3 -8.38 -15.32 -14.02
CA ASP A 3 -8.55 -16.29 -12.93
C ASP A 3 -7.25 -16.46 -12.12
N GLY A 4 -6.09 -16.31 -12.75
CA GLY A 4 -4.81 -16.38 -12.04
C GLY A 4 -4.64 -15.25 -11.03
N LEU A 5 -5.06 -14.03 -11.38
CA LEU A 5 -5.02 -12.89 -10.45
C LEU A 5 -6.04 -13.06 -9.31
N LEU A 6 -7.24 -13.56 -9.61
CA LEU A 6 -8.23 -13.84 -8.58
C LEU A 6 -7.72 -14.91 -7.62
N GLN A 7 -7.11 -15.97 -8.13
CA GLN A 7 -6.54 -17.03 -7.30
C GLN A 7 -5.40 -16.50 -6.44
N PHE A 8 -4.53 -15.67 -7.02
CA PHE A 8 -3.44 -15.02 -6.28
C PHE A 8 -3.98 -14.19 -5.12
N ARG A 9 -4.99 -13.34 -5.38
CA ARG A 9 -5.62 -12.52 -4.35
C ARG A 9 -6.19 -13.39 -3.24
N ASN A 10 -6.99 -14.38 -3.60
CA ASN A 10 -7.76 -15.16 -2.62
C ASN A 10 -6.88 -16.14 -1.83
N SER A 11 -5.86 -16.72 -2.46
CA SER A 11 -5.01 -17.75 -1.84
C SER A 11 -3.77 -17.20 -1.17
N ILE A 12 -3.22 -16.09 -1.66
CA ILE A 12 -1.95 -15.55 -1.18
C ILE A 12 -2.16 -14.24 -0.43
N LEU A 13 -2.71 -13.21 -1.10
CA LEU A 13 -2.87 -11.90 -0.46
C LEU A 13 -3.83 -11.96 0.73
N ASN A 14 -5.01 -12.51 0.52
CA ASN A 14 -6.03 -12.56 1.57
C ASN A 14 -5.71 -13.57 2.67
N SER A 15 -4.74 -14.47 2.46
CA SER A 15 -4.27 -15.35 3.54
C SER A 15 -3.51 -14.59 4.61
N LYS A 16 -2.91 -13.45 4.27
CA LYS A 16 -2.22 -12.57 5.22
C LYS A 16 -3.23 -11.67 5.93
N SER A 17 -4.07 -11.01 5.17
CA SER A 17 -5.26 -10.29 5.63
C SER A 17 -6.08 -9.90 4.40
N ALA A 18 -7.38 -9.69 4.57
CA ALA A 18 -8.26 -9.29 3.47
C ALA A 18 -7.93 -7.91 2.90
N SER A 19 -7.16 -7.10 3.63
CA SER A 19 -6.73 -5.76 3.20
C SER A 19 -5.24 -5.67 2.90
N PHE A 20 -4.52 -6.81 2.81
CA PHE A 20 -3.09 -6.81 2.55
C PHE A 20 -2.77 -6.30 1.14
N CYS A 21 -1.78 -5.41 1.05
CA CYS A 21 -1.24 -4.91 -0.22
C CYS A 21 0.28 -4.96 -0.17
N GLY A 22 0.90 -5.79 -1.02
CA GLY A 22 2.34 -5.94 -1.08
C GLY A 22 3.08 -4.65 -1.41
N ALA A 23 2.43 -3.70 -2.10
CA ALA A 23 3.02 -2.41 -2.42
C ALA A 23 3.38 -1.61 -1.16
N LYS A 24 2.64 -1.77 -0.06
CA LYS A 24 2.97 -1.11 1.21
C LYS A 24 4.28 -1.61 1.81
N TRP A 25 4.69 -2.82 1.46
CA TRP A 25 5.96 -3.41 1.92
C TRP A 25 7.07 -3.30 0.88
N GLY A 26 6.73 -3.40 -0.42
CA GLY A 26 7.68 -3.50 -1.50
C GLY A 26 8.02 -2.19 -2.20
N ASN A 27 7.16 -1.17 -2.11
CA ASN A 27 7.31 0.06 -2.87
C ASN A 27 7.49 1.28 -1.98
N SER A 28 8.33 2.22 -2.46
CA SER A 28 8.49 3.53 -1.82
C SER A 28 8.85 4.54 -2.89
N THR A 29 8.14 5.67 -2.90
CA THR A 29 8.38 6.76 -3.85
C THR A 29 8.70 8.05 -3.07
N LEU A 30 9.67 8.81 -3.56
CA LEU A 30 10.05 10.08 -2.99
C LEU A 30 9.98 11.16 -4.07
N TRP A 31 9.22 12.22 -3.80
CA TRP A 31 9.19 13.41 -4.64
C TRP A 31 10.18 14.43 -4.08
N LEU A 32 11.34 14.55 -4.72
CA LEU A 32 12.46 15.36 -4.22
C LEU A 32 12.12 16.83 -4.06
N ASN A 33 11.32 17.38 -4.99
CA ASN A 33 11.01 18.81 -4.99
C ASN A 33 10.18 19.25 -3.78
N SER A 34 9.34 18.36 -3.26
CA SER A 34 8.42 18.69 -2.19
C SER A 34 8.77 18.04 -0.86
N GLY A 35 9.68 17.06 -0.85
CA GLY A 35 9.97 16.26 0.34
C GLY A 35 8.78 15.40 0.76
N GLU A 36 8.03 14.91 -0.21
CA GLU A 36 6.87 14.07 0.04
C GLU A 36 7.14 12.63 -0.40
N THR A 37 6.46 11.68 0.25
CA THR A 37 6.64 10.26 -0.04
C THR A 37 5.32 9.51 0.07
N SER A 38 5.26 8.34 -0.57
CA SER A 38 4.18 7.37 -0.38
C SER A 38 4.66 5.98 -0.79
N SER A 39 3.93 4.94 -0.40
CA SER A 39 4.25 3.56 -0.79
C SER A 39 3.73 3.22 -2.19
N CYS A 40 2.67 3.90 -2.63
CA CYS A 40 2.01 3.71 -3.93
C CYS A 40 1.62 5.09 -4.44
N HIS A 41 1.39 5.24 -5.74
CA HIS A 41 1.00 6.53 -6.32
C HIS A 41 -0.46 6.92 -6.04
N LEU A 42 -1.29 5.95 -5.65
CA LEU A 42 -2.74 6.18 -5.46
C LEU A 42 -3.07 6.90 -4.15
N PRO A 43 -2.46 6.54 -2.99
CA PRO A 43 -2.72 7.26 -1.76
C PRO A 43 -2.16 8.68 -1.78
N PRO A 44 -2.72 9.60 -0.98
CA PRO A 44 -2.12 10.91 -0.79
C PRO A 44 -0.68 10.78 -0.28
N VAL A 45 0.17 11.71 -0.71
CA VAL A 45 1.56 11.78 -0.24
C VAL A 45 1.61 12.40 1.15
N HIS A 46 2.68 12.12 1.90
CA HIS A 46 2.95 12.75 3.18
C HIS A 46 4.39 13.26 3.23
N LYS A 47 4.63 14.21 4.11
CA LYS A 47 5.94 14.85 4.24
C LYS A 47 6.93 13.94 4.97
N ILE A 48 8.19 14.04 4.57
CA ILE A 48 9.32 13.41 5.28
C ILE A 48 10.45 14.41 5.38
N ASP A 49 11.13 14.44 6.52
CA ASP A 49 12.30 15.28 6.72
C ASP A 49 13.49 14.70 5.96
N PRO A 50 14.08 15.45 4.99
CA PRO A 50 15.23 14.95 4.25
C PRO A 50 16.42 14.58 5.13
N GLU A 51 16.61 15.24 6.28
CA GLU A 51 17.70 14.92 7.20
C GLU A 51 17.55 13.52 7.80
N GLN A 52 16.32 13.07 8.01
CA GLN A 52 16.08 11.71 8.49
C GLN A 52 16.52 10.67 7.47
N ILE A 53 16.36 10.96 6.18
CA ILE A 53 16.79 10.05 5.12
C ILE A 53 18.31 9.99 5.07
N LEU A 54 19.00 11.13 5.25
CA LEU A 54 20.46 11.18 5.24
C LEU A 54 21.08 10.41 6.41
N SER A 55 20.46 10.50 7.59
CA SER A 55 20.97 9.81 8.79
C SER A 55 20.58 8.33 8.80
N ASP A 56 19.40 7.98 8.24
CA ASP A 56 18.92 6.60 8.19
C ASP A 56 18.02 6.43 6.94
N PRO A 57 18.59 5.94 5.82
CA PRO A 57 17.85 5.77 4.57
C PRO A 57 16.61 4.88 4.69
N ALA A 58 16.58 3.96 5.67
CA ALA A 58 15.42 3.11 5.90
C ALA A 58 14.19 3.91 6.33
N LYS A 59 14.35 5.14 6.81
CA LYS A 59 13.22 6.00 7.17
C LYS A 59 12.34 6.38 5.98
N LEU A 60 12.87 6.37 4.77
CA LEU A 60 12.04 6.59 3.59
C LEU A 60 10.93 5.55 3.49
N HIS A 61 11.25 4.30 3.78
CA HIS A 61 10.28 3.20 3.75
C HIS A 61 9.52 3.04 5.07
N ASN A 62 10.06 3.51 6.16
CA ASN A 62 9.55 3.28 7.51
C ASN A 62 9.14 4.58 8.22
N THR A 63 8.50 5.52 7.51
CA THR A 63 7.88 6.67 8.16
C THR A 63 6.81 6.19 9.13
N ASP A 64 6.50 6.98 10.15
CA ASP A 64 5.45 6.64 11.11
C ASP A 64 4.12 6.39 10.38
N HIS A 65 3.82 7.21 9.37
CA HIS A 65 2.62 7.04 8.56
C HIS A 65 2.61 5.69 7.83
N LYS A 66 3.71 5.35 7.14
CA LYS A 66 3.80 4.09 6.39
C LYS A 66 3.71 2.88 7.32
N SER A 67 4.37 2.94 8.48
CA SER A 67 4.33 1.87 9.47
C SER A 67 2.92 1.68 10.02
N LYS A 68 2.20 2.78 10.28
CA LYS A 68 0.81 2.73 10.74
C LYS A 68 -0.10 2.10 9.70
N MET A 69 0.07 2.47 8.42
CA MET A 69 -0.75 1.91 7.33
C MET A 69 -0.52 0.41 7.19
N ARG A 70 0.73 -0.04 7.27
CA ARG A 70 1.04 -1.48 7.25
C ARG A 70 0.39 -2.21 8.42
N GLN A 71 0.42 -1.62 9.62
CA GLN A 71 -0.20 -2.23 10.80
C GLN A 71 -1.72 -2.38 10.62
N LEU A 72 -2.38 -1.35 10.09
CA LEU A 72 -3.81 -1.43 9.79
C LEU A 72 -4.12 -2.59 8.85
N MET A 73 -3.32 -2.78 7.82
CA MET A 73 -3.49 -3.90 6.88
C MET A 73 -3.28 -5.25 7.55
N LYS A 74 -2.29 -5.37 8.43
CA LYS A 74 -2.06 -6.61 9.20
C LYS A 74 -3.26 -6.96 10.08
N ASP A 75 -3.90 -5.95 10.64
CA ASP A 75 -5.06 -6.11 11.50
C ASP A 75 -6.37 -6.32 10.72
N GLY A 76 -6.31 -6.38 9.40
CA GLY A 76 -7.47 -6.57 8.55
C GLY A 76 -8.27 -5.31 8.27
N HIS A 77 -7.77 -4.14 8.65
CA HIS A 77 -8.44 -2.86 8.39
C HIS A 77 -8.02 -2.31 7.03
N GLN A 78 -8.95 -1.60 6.39
CA GLN A 78 -8.71 -0.95 5.11
C GLN A 78 -8.29 0.50 5.33
N PRO A 79 -6.99 0.87 5.13
CA PRO A 79 -6.59 2.27 5.27
C PRO A 79 -7.40 3.15 4.32
N SER A 80 -7.93 4.26 4.84
CA SER A 80 -8.77 5.16 4.04
C SER A 80 -8.03 5.80 2.87
N GLU A 81 -6.71 5.97 3.00
CA GLU A 81 -5.90 6.52 1.92
C GLU A 81 -5.86 5.62 0.68
N CYS A 82 -6.26 4.36 0.81
CA CYS A 82 -6.30 3.39 -0.28
C CYS A 82 -7.72 3.19 -0.82
N ASP A 83 -8.61 4.16 -0.66
CA ASP A 83 -10.01 4.10 -1.07
C ASP A 83 -10.21 3.67 -2.53
N TYR A 84 -9.30 4.06 -3.42
CA TYR A 84 -9.40 3.69 -4.83
C TYR A 84 -9.48 2.16 -4.99
N CYS A 85 -8.62 1.43 -4.29
CA CYS A 85 -8.62 -0.03 -4.34
C CYS A 85 -9.85 -0.62 -3.67
N TRP A 86 -10.25 -0.09 -2.51
CA TRP A 86 -11.41 -0.61 -1.77
C TRP A 86 -12.70 -0.40 -2.54
N LYS A 87 -12.85 0.75 -3.22
CA LYS A 87 -14.04 1.02 -4.04
C LYS A 87 -14.16 0.03 -5.19
N ILE A 88 -13.06 -0.30 -5.86
CA ILE A 88 -13.07 -1.27 -6.95
C ILE A 88 -13.47 -2.65 -6.42
N GLU A 89 -12.85 -3.10 -5.34
CA GLU A 89 -13.14 -4.43 -4.80
C GLU A 89 -14.52 -4.55 -4.18
N SER A 90 -15.10 -3.43 -3.74
CA SER A 90 -16.46 -3.41 -3.19
C SER A 90 -17.54 -3.65 -4.25
N MET A 91 -17.20 -3.53 -5.54
CA MET A 91 -18.15 -3.78 -6.62
C MET A 91 -18.48 -5.26 -6.80
N GLY A 92 -17.68 -6.15 -6.22
CA GLY A 92 -17.97 -7.58 -6.27
C GLY A 92 -16.70 -8.42 -6.19
N PRO A 93 -16.84 -9.74 -5.92
CA PRO A 93 -15.68 -10.63 -5.73
C PRO A 93 -14.87 -10.86 -6.99
N ASP A 94 -15.40 -10.54 -8.16
CA ASP A 94 -14.69 -10.69 -9.44
C ASP A 94 -13.88 -9.47 -9.84
N TYR A 95 -14.00 -8.36 -9.08
CA TYR A 95 -13.26 -7.13 -9.40
C TYR A 95 -11.88 -7.14 -8.74
N ILE A 96 -10.87 -6.78 -9.51
CA ILE A 96 -9.47 -6.78 -9.10
C ILE A 96 -8.97 -5.33 -9.06
N SER A 97 -8.43 -4.91 -7.91
CA SER A 97 -7.87 -3.58 -7.73
C SER A 97 -6.35 -3.57 -7.94
N ASP A 98 -5.76 -2.37 -7.93
CA ASP A 98 -4.32 -2.20 -8.07
C ASP A 98 -3.53 -2.88 -6.95
N ARG A 99 -4.11 -3.12 -5.76
CA ARG A 99 -3.40 -3.85 -4.71
C ARG A 99 -3.00 -5.25 -5.15
N VAL A 100 -3.80 -5.86 -6.03
CA VAL A 100 -3.49 -7.18 -6.59
C VAL A 100 -2.38 -7.06 -7.63
N PHE A 101 -2.51 -6.11 -8.56
CA PHE A 101 -1.54 -5.92 -9.64
C PHE A 101 -0.17 -5.47 -9.13
N LYS A 102 -0.14 -4.67 -8.05
CA LYS A 102 1.11 -4.09 -7.51
C LYS A 102 1.72 -4.92 -6.38
N SER A 103 1.06 -5.98 -5.99
CA SER A 103 1.62 -6.91 -5.00
C SER A 103 2.52 -8.00 -5.66
#